data_981ac9822406a46cfe763972bd43bde2
#
_entry.id   981ac9822406a46cfe763972bd43bde2
#
_cell.length_a   1.000
_cell.length_b   1.000
_cell.length_c   1.000
_cell.angle_alpha   90.00
_cell.angle_beta   90.00
_cell.angle_gamma   90.00
#
_symmetry.space_group_name_H-M   'P 1'
#
loop_
_entity.id
_entity.type
_entity.pdbx_description
1 polymer ?
#
loop_
_entity_poly.entity_id
_entity_poly.type
_entity_poly.pdbx_seq_one_letter_code
_entity_poly.pdbx_strand_id
1 'polypeptide(L)'
;MCSIMGYCSENADYDLFKEGFDRTISRGPDHSKIIDTGFGLIGFHRLAIMGLTDGGMQPFMSEDQYLVCNGEIYGFRPIKKALMRKGYTFQSESDCEILLPMYQEYGTDMFKKLDAEFALIIFDSKNHSYIAARDPIGIRPLYYGYLTAGGMAFASEAKNLVGIC
;
A
#
# COMPACT_ATOMS: atom_id res chain seq x y z
N MET A 1 -13.60 3.00 4.61
CA MET A 1 -12.34 3.23 3.85
C MET A 1 -11.23 2.39 4.48
N CYS A 2 -10.40 1.76 3.68
CA CYS A 2 -9.25 1.00 4.19
C CYS A 2 -8.26 1.85 4.97
N SER A 3 -7.32 1.21 5.66
CA SER A 3 -6.18 1.87 6.28
C SER A 3 -4.90 1.18 5.88
N ILE A 4 -3.86 1.97 5.62
CA ILE A 4 -2.52 1.52 5.29
C ILE A 4 -1.53 2.09 6.30
N MET A 5 -0.46 1.33 6.55
CA MET A 5 0.68 1.78 7.34
C MET A 5 1.95 1.13 6.83
N GLY A 6 3.05 1.88 6.79
CA GLY A 6 4.39 1.40 6.47
C GLY A 6 5.41 1.93 7.47
N TYR A 7 6.31 1.07 7.88
CA TYR A 7 7.46 1.39 8.73
C TYR A 7 8.72 1.02 7.96
N CYS A 8 9.42 2.03 7.45
CA CYS A 8 10.52 1.91 6.50
C CYS A 8 11.85 1.97 7.23
N SER A 9 12.22 0.86 7.88
CA SER A 9 13.49 0.68 8.59
C SER A 9 13.74 -0.82 8.79
N GLU A 10 14.98 -1.26 8.60
CA GLU A 10 15.39 -2.66 8.81
C GLU A 10 15.22 -3.12 10.27
N ASN A 11 15.25 -2.19 11.22
CA ASN A 11 15.08 -2.45 12.64
C ASN A 11 13.66 -2.13 13.12
N ALA A 12 12.66 -2.53 12.36
CA ALA A 12 11.27 -2.27 12.70
C ALA A 12 10.84 -3.09 13.93
N ASP A 13 10.35 -2.39 14.96
CA ASP A 13 9.71 -3.02 16.12
C ASP A 13 8.27 -3.42 15.74
N TYR A 14 8.03 -4.72 15.68
CA TYR A 14 6.73 -5.28 15.30
C TYR A 14 5.60 -4.90 16.27
N ASP A 15 5.85 -4.95 17.57
CA ASP A 15 4.81 -4.68 18.57
C ASP A 15 4.43 -3.20 18.56
N LEU A 16 5.41 -2.32 18.46
CA LEU A 16 5.21 -0.88 18.33
C LEU A 16 4.47 -0.54 17.03
N PHE A 17 4.85 -1.17 15.93
CA PHE A 17 4.15 -1.02 14.65
C PHE A 17 2.69 -1.46 14.76
N LYS A 18 2.47 -2.66 15.31
CA LYS A 18 1.14 -3.24 15.47
C LYS A 18 0.24 -2.37 16.35
N GLU A 19 0.74 -1.86 17.47
CA GLU A 19 0.00 -0.94 18.33
C GLU A 19 -0.45 0.31 17.56
N GLY A 20 0.46 0.95 16.83
CA GLY A 20 0.14 2.10 16.00
C GLY A 20 -0.87 1.76 14.90
N PHE A 21 -0.66 0.64 14.21
CA PHE A 21 -1.51 0.17 13.11
C PHE A 21 -2.95 -0.10 13.57
N ASP A 22 -3.13 -0.78 14.69
CA ASP A 22 -4.45 -1.16 15.21
C ASP A 22 -5.33 0.05 15.61
N ARG A 23 -4.75 1.24 15.80
CA ARG A 23 -5.51 2.47 16.08
C ARG A 23 -6.47 2.86 14.94
N THR A 24 -6.30 2.30 13.75
CA THR A 24 -7.18 2.52 12.60
C THR A 24 -7.93 1.28 12.14
N ILE A 25 -8.02 0.24 12.95
CA ILE A 25 -8.75 -0.99 12.62
C ILE A 25 -10.23 -0.72 12.25
N SER A 26 -10.84 0.30 12.85
CA SER A 26 -12.22 0.70 12.55
C SER A 26 -12.43 1.21 11.11
N ARG A 27 -11.36 1.59 10.41
CA ARG A 27 -11.43 1.98 8.98
C ARG A 27 -11.58 0.79 8.06
N GLY A 28 -11.00 -0.36 8.43
CA GLY A 28 -11.06 -1.59 7.66
C GLY A 28 -11.26 -2.80 8.57
N PRO A 29 -12.49 -2.96 9.10
CA PRO A 29 -12.75 -3.96 10.14
C PRO A 29 -12.84 -5.40 9.63
N ASP A 30 -12.90 -5.59 8.29
CA ASP A 30 -13.20 -6.91 7.73
C ASP A 30 -12.00 -7.85 7.81
N HIS A 31 -10.80 -7.35 7.49
CA HIS A 31 -9.55 -8.12 7.56
C HIS A 31 -8.35 -7.21 7.84
N SER A 32 -7.35 -7.78 8.51
CA SER A 32 -6.08 -7.10 8.80
C SER A 32 -4.90 -8.00 8.43
N LYS A 33 -3.85 -7.40 7.86
CA LYS A 33 -2.62 -8.12 7.54
C LYS A 33 -1.41 -7.22 7.75
N ILE A 34 -0.36 -7.78 8.35
CA ILE A 34 0.96 -7.16 8.49
C ILE A 34 1.96 -8.11 7.83
N ILE A 35 2.87 -7.56 7.05
CA ILE A 35 3.97 -8.31 6.44
C ILE A 35 5.29 -7.64 6.82
N ASP A 36 6.26 -8.46 7.21
CA ASP A 36 7.66 -8.10 7.26
C ASP A 36 8.24 -8.28 5.86
N THR A 37 8.74 -7.19 5.29
CA THR A 37 9.31 -7.16 3.94
C THR A 37 10.81 -7.45 3.92
N GLY A 38 11.42 -7.69 5.10
CA GLY A 38 12.88 -7.75 5.27
C GLY A 38 13.56 -6.38 5.24
N PHE A 39 12.82 -5.31 4.90
CA PHE A 39 13.29 -3.92 4.87
C PHE A 39 12.33 -2.97 5.60
N GLY A 40 11.44 -3.52 6.38
CA GLY A 40 10.43 -2.82 7.15
C GLY A 40 9.13 -3.60 7.25
N LEU A 41 8.13 -2.96 7.83
CA LEU A 41 6.80 -3.53 8.02
C LEU A 41 5.76 -2.79 7.18
N ILE A 42 4.83 -3.54 6.61
CA ILE A 42 3.70 -2.98 5.85
C ILE A 42 2.40 -3.60 6.34
N GLY A 43 1.38 -2.77 6.57
CA GLY A 43 0.10 -3.19 7.11
C GLY A 43 -1.09 -2.67 6.31
N PHE A 44 -2.14 -3.48 6.24
CA PHE A 44 -3.39 -3.19 5.56
C PHE A 44 -4.60 -3.63 6.38
N HIS A 45 -5.48 -2.67 6.70
CA HIS A 45 -6.82 -2.94 7.22
C HIS A 45 -7.83 -2.79 6.09
N ARG A 46 -8.58 -3.84 5.82
CA ARG A 46 -9.51 -3.92 4.70
C ARG A 46 -10.93 -3.55 5.12
N LEU A 47 -11.54 -2.65 4.34
CA LEU A 47 -12.99 -2.54 4.18
C LEU A 47 -13.33 -3.08 2.78
N ALA A 48 -13.99 -4.22 2.71
CA ALA A 48 -14.27 -4.92 1.46
C ALA A 48 -15.43 -4.26 0.70
N ILE A 49 -15.12 -3.39 -0.27
CA ILE A 49 -16.10 -2.72 -1.14
C ILE A 49 -16.03 -3.33 -2.54
N MET A 50 -14.82 -3.56 -3.05
CA MET A 50 -14.56 -4.22 -4.34
C MET A 50 -13.64 -5.42 -4.15
N GLY A 51 -13.68 -6.38 -5.10
CA GLY A 51 -12.85 -7.57 -5.02
C GLY A 51 -13.14 -8.37 -3.74
N LEU A 52 -14.39 -8.71 -3.49
CA LEU A 52 -14.88 -9.34 -2.25
C LEU A 52 -14.27 -10.70 -1.93
N THR A 53 -13.49 -11.27 -2.86
CA THR A 53 -12.73 -12.50 -2.64
C THR A 53 -11.43 -12.24 -1.87
N ASP A 54 -10.84 -13.30 -1.34
CA ASP A 54 -9.55 -13.25 -0.63
C ASP A 54 -8.40 -12.73 -1.51
N GLY A 55 -8.49 -12.92 -2.84
CA GLY A 55 -7.51 -12.40 -3.79
C GLY A 55 -7.38 -10.87 -3.82
N GLY A 56 -8.40 -10.13 -3.35
CA GLY A 56 -8.35 -8.67 -3.19
C GLY A 56 -7.69 -8.21 -1.89
N MET A 57 -7.20 -9.12 -1.05
CA MET A 57 -6.52 -8.77 0.19
C MET A 57 -5.10 -8.26 -0.09
N GLN A 58 -4.78 -7.13 0.51
CA GLN A 58 -3.45 -6.52 0.44
C GLN A 58 -2.61 -6.87 1.68
N PRO A 59 -1.26 -6.75 1.63
CA PRO A 59 -0.44 -6.24 0.53
C PRO A 59 -0.48 -7.12 -0.73
N PHE A 60 -0.53 -6.50 -1.92
CA PHE A 60 -0.20 -7.18 -3.16
C PHE A 60 1.31 -7.42 -3.21
N MET A 61 1.70 -8.58 -3.72
CA MET A 61 3.09 -9.01 -3.70
C MET A 61 3.49 -9.55 -5.08
N SER A 62 4.68 -9.21 -5.53
CA SER A 62 5.30 -9.76 -6.73
C SER A 62 6.80 -9.77 -6.54
N GLU A 63 7.42 -10.96 -6.57
CA GLU A 63 8.83 -11.14 -6.26
C GLU A 63 9.19 -10.48 -4.90
N ASP A 64 10.10 -9.50 -4.93
CA ASP A 64 10.57 -8.76 -3.75
C ASP A 64 9.84 -7.41 -3.55
N GLN A 65 8.68 -7.23 -4.20
CA GLN A 65 7.91 -5.99 -4.16
C GLN A 65 6.58 -6.19 -3.45
N TYR A 66 6.20 -5.20 -2.64
CA TYR A 66 4.98 -5.19 -1.83
C TYR A 66 4.26 -3.86 -2.00
N LEU A 67 2.94 -3.90 -2.15
CA LEU A 67 2.13 -2.70 -2.30
C LEU A 67 0.89 -2.74 -1.42
N VAL A 68 0.64 -1.65 -0.70
CA VAL A 68 -0.66 -1.35 -0.09
C VAL A 68 -1.21 -0.05 -0.65
N CYS A 69 -2.51 -0.02 -0.89
CA CYS A 69 -3.23 1.13 -1.40
C CYS A 69 -4.59 1.28 -0.72
N ASN A 70 -4.87 2.47 -0.21
CA ASN A 70 -6.21 2.91 0.12
C ASN A 70 -6.65 3.85 -0.98
N GLY A 71 -7.48 3.38 -1.92
CA GLY A 71 -7.85 4.19 -3.07
C GLY A 71 -8.90 3.55 -3.95
N GLU A 72 -9.18 4.24 -5.04
CA GLU A 72 -10.03 3.79 -6.14
C GLU A 72 -9.38 4.22 -7.45
N ILE A 73 -9.17 3.27 -8.35
CA ILE A 73 -8.52 3.48 -9.65
C ILE A 73 -9.59 3.45 -10.74
N TYR A 74 -9.92 4.62 -11.27
CA TYR A 74 -10.93 4.75 -12.30
C TYR A 74 -10.43 4.20 -13.63
N GLY A 75 -11.31 3.57 -14.40
CA GLY A 75 -10.96 3.05 -15.71
C GLY A 75 -9.88 1.95 -15.72
N PHE A 76 -9.71 1.21 -14.62
CA PHE A 76 -8.64 0.21 -14.48
C PHE A 76 -8.74 -0.98 -15.44
N ARG A 77 -9.95 -1.35 -15.89
CA ARG A 77 -10.17 -2.55 -16.72
C ARG A 77 -9.40 -2.56 -18.05
N PRO A 78 -9.38 -1.47 -18.84
CA PRO A 78 -8.52 -1.40 -20.03
C PRO A 78 -7.03 -1.51 -19.71
N ILE A 79 -6.58 -0.93 -18.59
CA ILE A 79 -5.20 -1.01 -18.13
C ILE A 79 -4.85 -2.45 -17.76
N LYS A 80 -5.72 -3.12 -17.00
CA LYS A 80 -5.58 -4.54 -16.62
C LYS A 80 -5.45 -5.42 -17.87
N LYS A 81 -6.32 -5.22 -18.89
CA LYS A 81 -6.24 -5.95 -20.15
C LYS A 81 -4.92 -5.70 -20.90
N ALA A 82 -4.42 -4.47 -20.91
CA ALA A 82 -3.15 -4.16 -21.54
C ALA A 82 -1.97 -4.83 -20.83
N LEU A 83 -1.97 -4.85 -19.49
CA LEU A 83 -0.98 -5.55 -18.69
C LEU A 83 -1.03 -7.08 -18.89
N MET A 84 -2.23 -7.64 -18.98
CA MET A 84 -2.40 -9.08 -19.29
C MET A 84 -1.78 -9.46 -20.66
N ARG A 85 -1.89 -8.59 -21.66
CA ARG A 85 -1.23 -8.80 -22.98
C ARG A 85 0.29 -8.77 -22.89
N LYS A 86 0.84 -8.14 -21.84
CA LYS A 86 2.28 -8.12 -21.55
C LYS A 86 2.74 -9.30 -20.69
N GLY A 87 1.83 -10.18 -20.28
CA GLY A 87 2.12 -11.38 -19.53
C GLY A 87 1.85 -11.31 -18.03
N TYR A 88 1.33 -10.18 -17.52
CA TYR A 88 0.94 -10.09 -16.12
C TYR A 88 -0.32 -10.90 -15.84
N THR A 89 -0.37 -11.52 -14.65
CA THR A 89 -1.52 -12.29 -14.16
C THR A 89 -2.17 -11.57 -12.99
N PHE A 90 -3.47 -11.73 -12.84
CA PHE A 90 -4.27 -11.11 -11.79
C PHE A 90 -5.09 -12.16 -11.07
N GLN A 91 -5.23 -12.02 -9.75
CA GLN A 91 -5.92 -12.98 -8.89
C GLN A 91 -7.29 -12.49 -8.43
N SER A 92 -7.60 -11.20 -8.61
CA SER A 92 -8.83 -10.59 -8.15
C SER A 92 -9.42 -9.59 -9.15
N GLU A 93 -10.59 -9.09 -8.82
CA GLU A 93 -11.21 -7.97 -9.51
C GLU A 93 -10.97 -6.63 -8.79
N SER A 94 -10.00 -6.58 -7.87
CA SER A 94 -9.58 -5.32 -7.24
C SER A 94 -8.93 -4.40 -8.27
N ASP A 95 -9.37 -3.17 -8.30
CA ASP A 95 -8.79 -2.11 -9.12
C ASP A 95 -7.34 -1.80 -8.72
N CYS A 96 -7.05 -1.83 -7.41
CA CYS A 96 -5.70 -1.56 -6.89
C CYS A 96 -4.67 -2.64 -7.28
N GLU A 97 -5.09 -3.83 -7.68
CA GLU A 97 -4.16 -4.91 -8.08
C GLU A 97 -3.32 -4.54 -9.30
N ILE A 98 -3.79 -3.62 -10.16
CA ILE A 98 -3.01 -3.18 -11.33
C ILE A 98 -1.78 -2.34 -10.96
N LEU A 99 -1.74 -1.76 -9.76
CA LEU A 99 -0.72 -0.76 -9.40
C LEU A 99 0.68 -1.36 -9.33
N LEU A 100 0.83 -2.58 -8.81
CA LEU A 100 2.14 -3.22 -8.73
C LEU A 100 2.69 -3.59 -10.12
N PRO A 101 1.92 -4.24 -11.03
CA PRO A 101 2.31 -4.41 -12.43
C PRO A 101 2.60 -3.08 -13.16
N MET A 102 1.84 -2.03 -12.90
CA MET A 102 2.12 -0.70 -13.46
C MET A 102 3.46 -0.13 -12.99
N TYR A 103 3.78 -0.31 -11.71
CA TYR A 103 5.06 0.10 -11.18
C TYR A 103 6.22 -0.67 -11.83
N GLN A 104 6.06 -1.97 -12.03
CA GLN A 104 7.06 -2.80 -12.72
C GLN A 104 7.29 -2.37 -14.17
N GLU A 105 6.22 -1.98 -14.88
CA GLU A 105 6.31 -1.55 -16.28
C GLU A 105 6.82 -0.12 -16.48
N TYR A 106 6.41 0.79 -15.60
CA TYR A 106 6.57 2.23 -15.83
C TYR A 106 7.34 2.96 -14.73
N GLY A 107 7.73 2.26 -13.64
CA GLY A 107 8.29 2.91 -12.46
C GLY A 107 7.36 4.02 -11.94
N THR A 108 7.91 5.13 -11.52
CA THR A 108 7.12 6.28 -11.04
C THR A 108 6.34 7.00 -12.14
N ASP A 109 6.63 6.76 -13.43
CA ASP A 109 5.84 7.32 -14.53
C ASP A 109 4.41 6.75 -14.59
N MET A 110 4.15 5.67 -13.84
CA MET A 110 2.80 5.14 -13.68
C MET A 110 1.82 6.19 -13.17
N PHE A 111 2.25 7.09 -12.28
CA PHE A 111 1.39 8.12 -11.69
C PHE A 111 0.80 9.09 -12.72
N LYS A 112 1.48 9.31 -13.84
CA LYS A 112 1.00 10.13 -14.97
C LYS A 112 -0.10 9.44 -15.78
N LYS A 113 -0.30 8.15 -15.58
CA LYS A 113 -1.24 7.29 -16.31
C LYS A 113 -2.49 6.94 -15.50
N LEU A 114 -2.56 7.37 -14.23
CA LEU A 114 -3.65 7.06 -13.33
C LEU A 114 -4.68 8.19 -13.31
N ASP A 115 -5.94 7.82 -13.47
CA ASP A 115 -7.10 8.59 -13.02
C ASP A 115 -7.60 7.93 -11.75
N ALA A 116 -7.28 8.51 -10.59
CA ALA A 116 -7.45 7.82 -9.32
C ALA A 116 -7.47 8.77 -8.12
N GLU A 117 -8.14 8.32 -7.06
CA GLU A 117 -7.95 8.85 -5.72
C GLU A 117 -7.23 7.78 -4.87
N PHE A 118 -6.07 8.09 -4.34
CA PHE A 118 -5.26 7.08 -3.68
C PHE A 118 -4.27 7.64 -2.64
N ALA A 119 -3.97 6.78 -1.68
CA ALA A 119 -2.75 6.81 -0.88
C ALA A 119 -2.13 5.41 -0.96
N LEU A 120 -0.88 5.30 -1.32
CA LEU A 120 -0.19 4.02 -1.47
C LEU A 120 1.22 4.04 -0.89
N ILE A 121 1.71 2.85 -0.57
CA ILE A 121 3.09 2.59 -0.18
C ILE A 121 3.56 1.37 -0.97
N ILE A 122 4.71 1.49 -1.63
CA ILE A 122 5.42 0.40 -2.31
C ILE A 122 6.74 0.18 -1.61
N PHE A 123 7.02 -1.06 -1.24
CA PHE A 123 8.34 -1.52 -0.84
C PHE A 123 8.97 -2.32 -1.98
N ASP A 124 10.21 -2.02 -2.28
CA ASP A 124 11.07 -2.80 -3.16
C ASP A 124 12.24 -3.32 -2.33
N SER A 125 12.12 -4.54 -1.82
CA SER A 125 13.12 -5.14 -0.93
C SER A 125 14.43 -5.42 -1.67
N LYS A 126 14.38 -5.69 -2.97
CA LYS A 126 15.57 -5.94 -3.79
C LYS A 126 16.43 -4.69 -3.93
N ASN A 127 15.81 -3.52 -4.09
CA ASN A 127 16.50 -2.24 -4.26
C ASN A 127 16.62 -1.47 -2.94
N HIS A 128 16.18 -2.05 -1.81
CA HIS A 128 16.16 -1.40 -0.50
C HIS A 128 15.52 -0.01 -0.54
N SER A 129 14.40 0.10 -1.26
CA SER A 129 13.72 1.36 -1.48
C SER A 129 12.23 1.28 -1.19
N TYR A 130 11.63 2.42 -0.95
CA TYR A 130 10.19 2.55 -0.80
C TYR A 130 9.69 3.82 -1.50
N ILE A 131 8.44 3.78 -1.89
CA ILE A 131 7.71 4.92 -2.46
C ILE A 131 6.43 5.08 -1.66
N ALA A 132 6.18 6.29 -1.17
CA ALA A 132 4.91 6.67 -0.61
C ALA A 132 4.33 7.81 -1.45
N ALA A 133 3.09 7.65 -1.90
CA ALA A 133 2.45 8.62 -2.78
C ALA A 133 0.96 8.73 -2.47
N ARG A 134 0.40 9.90 -2.76
CA ARG A 134 -1.03 10.14 -2.73
C ARG A 134 -1.47 10.92 -3.95
N ASP A 135 -2.77 10.89 -4.23
CA ASP A 135 -3.36 11.63 -5.33
C ASP A 135 -3.08 13.15 -5.22
N PRO A 136 -3.06 13.89 -6.35
CA PRO A 136 -2.67 15.29 -6.38
C PRO A 136 -3.56 16.23 -5.53
N ILE A 137 -4.82 15.84 -5.30
CA ILE A 137 -5.78 16.62 -4.50
C ILE A 137 -5.69 16.24 -3.02
N GLY A 138 -5.18 15.02 -2.73
CA GLY A 138 -5.12 14.47 -1.39
C GLY A 138 -6.46 13.99 -0.86
N ILE A 139 -7.32 13.44 -1.73
CA ILE A 139 -8.62 12.86 -1.37
C ILE A 139 -8.42 11.74 -0.37
N ARG A 140 -7.41 10.88 -0.61
CA ARG A 140 -7.01 9.86 0.34
C ARG A 140 -5.88 10.37 1.23
N PRO A 141 -6.06 10.40 2.56
CA PRO A 141 -5.04 10.93 3.47
C PRO A 141 -3.81 10.02 3.52
N LEU A 142 -2.63 10.64 3.60
CA LEU A 142 -1.37 9.98 3.88
C LEU A 142 -0.54 10.91 4.76
N TYR A 143 -0.21 10.44 5.95
CA TYR A 143 0.67 11.10 6.91
C TYR A 143 2.02 10.41 6.94
N TYR A 144 3.06 11.15 7.29
CA TYR A 144 4.39 10.61 7.46
C TYR A 144 5.11 11.23 8.65
N GLY A 145 6.10 10.53 9.17
CA GLY A 145 7.01 11.00 10.20
C GLY A 145 8.37 10.33 10.11
N TYR A 146 9.36 10.95 10.75
CA TYR A 146 10.71 10.41 10.83
C TYR A 146 10.86 9.54 12.08
N LEU A 147 11.50 8.41 11.91
CA LEU A 147 11.78 7.48 12.99
C LEU A 147 13.01 7.91 13.78
N THR A 148 12.99 7.75 15.09
CA THR A 148 14.12 8.14 15.96
C THR A 148 15.39 7.36 15.62
N ALA A 149 15.25 6.10 15.22
CA ALA A 149 16.35 5.22 14.82
C ALA A 149 16.77 5.37 13.34
N GLY A 150 16.21 6.35 12.62
CA GLY A 150 16.40 6.54 11.18
C GLY A 150 15.37 5.80 10.34
N GLY A 151 15.02 6.39 9.19
CA GLY A 151 13.96 5.93 8.32
C GLY A 151 12.68 6.75 8.47
N MET A 152 11.60 6.27 7.86
CA MET A 152 10.30 6.95 7.84
C MET A 152 9.17 5.98 8.11
N ALA A 153 8.09 6.50 8.68
CA ALA A 153 6.81 5.80 8.74
C ALA A 153 5.72 6.60 8.00
N PHE A 154 4.80 5.87 7.39
CA PHE A 154 3.65 6.40 6.65
C PHE A 154 2.38 5.75 7.15
N ALA A 155 1.28 6.51 7.19
CA ALA A 155 0.00 5.96 7.63
C ALA A 155 -1.19 6.75 7.10
N SER A 156 -2.35 6.09 7.08
CA SER A 156 -3.63 6.72 6.71
C SER A 156 -4.07 7.82 7.68
N GLU A 157 -3.69 7.73 8.95
CA GLU A 157 -4.03 8.75 9.95
C GLU A 157 -2.83 9.06 10.86
N ALA A 158 -2.73 10.32 11.27
CA ALA A 158 -1.62 10.78 12.12
C ALA A 158 -1.52 10.02 13.45
N LYS A 159 -2.65 9.58 14.02
CA LYS A 159 -2.68 8.82 15.29
C LYS A 159 -1.93 7.49 15.22
N ASN A 160 -1.79 6.89 14.02
CA ASN A 160 -0.98 5.67 13.84
C ASN A 160 0.49 5.91 14.17
N LEU A 161 0.98 7.13 13.94
CA LEU A 161 2.40 7.49 14.06
C LEU A 161 2.78 7.99 15.47
N VAL A 162 1.79 8.21 16.34
CA VAL A 162 2.05 8.67 17.72
C VAL A 162 2.80 7.59 18.50
N GLY A 163 3.95 7.97 19.09
CA GLY A 163 4.84 7.07 19.82
C GLY A 163 5.82 6.29 18.93
N ILE A 164 5.68 6.37 17.60
CA ILE A 164 6.58 5.75 16.61
C ILE A 164 7.55 6.79 16.05
N CYS A 165 7.06 7.99 15.84
CA CYS A 165 7.82 9.11 15.29
C CYS A 165 8.05 10.20 16.31
#